data_989f9c5cdbac97fe43ccf027ef643f43
#
_entry.id   989f9c5cdbac97fe43ccf027ef643f43
#
_cell.length_a   1.000
_cell.length_b   1.000
_cell.length_c   1.000
_cell.angle_alpha   90.00
_cell.angle_beta   90.00
_cell.angle_gamma   90.00
#
_symmetry.space_group_name_H-M   'P 1'
#
loop_
_entity.id
_entity.type
_entity.pdbx_description
1 polymer ?
#
loop_
_entity_poly.entity_id
_entity_poly.type
_entity_poly.pdbx_seq_one_letter_code
_entity_poly.pdbx_strand_id
1 'polypeptide(L)' 'MAPKTRVKERAEEQASSMSSDQQTVIRMVANDLHRLNQSVMKAVEAGVSVELVRSARHHGGHGNWGDLLIPVVVTQSAAS' A
#
# COMPACT_ATOMS: atom_id res chain seq x y z
N MET A 1 -15.49 11.77 5.35
CA MET A 1 -14.72 10.62 5.65
C MET A 1 -13.45 10.55 4.83
N ALA A 2 -12.34 10.43 5.46
CA ALA A 2 -11.08 10.48 4.76
C ALA A 2 -10.57 9.07 4.53
N PRO A 3 -10.69 8.56 3.33
CA PRO A 3 -10.28 7.18 3.07
C PRO A 3 -8.82 6.94 3.39
N LYS A 4 -8.00 7.95 3.28
CA LYS A 4 -6.58 7.75 3.52
C LYS A 4 -6.24 7.44 4.96
N THR A 5 -7.12 7.73 5.91
CA THR A 5 -6.84 7.38 7.29
C THR A 5 -7.26 5.96 7.61
N ARG A 6 -8.05 5.33 6.76
CA ARG A 6 -8.52 3.99 7.03
C ARG A 6 -7.41 2.95 7.05
N VAL A 7 -6.35 3.19 6.30
CA VAL A 7 -5.24 2.23 6.27
C VAL A 7 -4.68 2.02 7.66
N LYS A 8 -4.43 3.09 8.39
CA LYS A 8 -3.87 2.98 9.72
C LYS A 8 -4.87 2.41 10.72
N GLU A 9 -6.11 2.82 10.62
CA GLU A 9 -7.14 2.31 11.52
C GLU A 9 -7.33 0.81 11.37
N ARG A 10 -7.39 0.33 10.13
CA ARG A 10 -7.57 -1.10 9.91
C ARG A 10 -6.36 -1.88 10.36
N ALA A 11 -5.16 -1.35 10.14
CA ALA A 11 -3.95 -2.01 10.58
C ALA A 11 -3.92 -2.13 12.10
N GLU A 12 -4.34 -1.09 12.80
CA GLU A 12 -4.36 -1.12 14.25
C GLU A 12 -5.38 -2.11 14.78
N GLU A 13 -6.55 -2.18 14.17
CA GLU A 13 -7.55 -3.16 14.56
C GLU A 13 -7.02 -4.57 14.38
N GLN A 14 -6.40 -4.84 13.26
CA GLN A 14 -5.91 -6.19 12.97
C GLN A 14 -4.70 -6.53 13.82
N ALA A 15 -3.93 -5.54 14.22
CA ALA A 15 -2.71 -5.78 14.97
C ALA A 15 -2.95 -5.98 16.46
N SER A 16 -4.17 -5.74 16.94
CA SER A 16 -4.42 -5.71 18.38
C SER A 16 -4.09 -7.02 19.08
N SER A 17 -4.16 -8.16 18.38
CA SER A 17 -3.86 -9.45 18.98
C SER A 17 -2.45 -9.95 18.68
N MET A 18 -1.61 -9.13 18.09
CA MET A 18 -0.27 -9.53 17.69
C MET A 18 0.75 -9.17 18.74
N SER A 19 1.93 -9.78 18.63
CA SER A 19 3.02 -9.43 19.52
C SER A 19 3.47 -7.99 19.26
N SER A 20 4.24 -7.46 20.20
CA SER A 20 4.76 -6.11 20.09
C SER A 20 5.59 -5.91 18.83
N ASP A 21 6.45 -6.88 18.50
CA ASP A 21 7.28 -6.78 17.29
C ASP A 21 6.41 -6.83 16.04
N GLN A 22 5.42 -7.70 16.03
CA GLN A 22 4.50 -7.79 14.89
C GLN A 22 3.73 -6.49 14.72
N GLN A 23 3.28 -5.90 15.82
CA GLN A 23 2.57 -4.63 15.76
C GLN A 23 3.44 -3.52 15.18
N THR A 24 4.71 -3.51 15.55
CA THR A 24 5.64 -2.51 15.06
C THR A 24 5.79 -2.57 13.54
N VAL A 25 6.00 -3.77 13.00
CA VAL A 25 6.19 -3.89 11.56
C VAL A 25 4.88 -3.66 10.79
N ILE A 26 3.73 -4.01 11.38
CA ILE A 26 2.45 -3.72 10.75
C ILE A 26 2.22 -2.21 10.68
N ARG A 27 2.61 -1.47 11.72
CA ARG A 27 2.52 -0.01 11.67
C ARG A 27 3.43 0.58 10.63
N MET A 28 4.60 -0.01 10.42
CA MET A 28 5.48 0.44 9.34
C MET A 28 4.82 0.28 7.99
N VAL A 29 4.21 -0.88 7.75
CA VAL A 29 3.52 -1.12 6.50
C VAL A 29 2.37 -0.12 6.32
N ALA A 30 1.60 0.12 7.37
CA ALA A 30 0.47 1.04 7.30
C ALA A 30 0.94 2.46 7.01
N ASN A 31 2.01 2.90 7.65
CA ASN A 31 2.53 4.25 7.43
C ASN A 31 3.06 4.41 6.01
N ASP A 32 3.77 3.40 5.53
CA ASP A 32 4.33 3.45 4.18
C ASP A 32 3.21 3.41 3.13
N LEU A 33 2.19 2.60 3.39
CA LEU A 33 1.07 2.52 2.47
C LEU A 33 0.29 3.82 2.44
N HIS A 34 0.13 4.45 3.59
CA HIS A 34 -0.54 5.75 3.64
C HIS A 34 0.22 6.78 2.80
N ARG A 35 1.54 6.81 2.92
CA ARG A 35 2.36 7.72 2.11
C ARG A 35 2.29 7.37 0.62
N LEU A 36 2.27 6.09 0.31
CA LEU A 36 2.13 5.66 -1.08
C LEU A 36 0.80 6.14 -1.65
N ASN A 37 -0.27 5.98 -0.89
CA ASN A 37 -1.59 6.44 -1.35
C ASN A 37 -1.59 7.93 -1.60
N GLN A 38 -0.93 8.71 -0.75
CA GLN A 38 -0.83 10.15 -0.98
C GLN A 38 -0.03 10.47 -2.24
N SER A 39 1.02 9.71 -2.50
CA SER A 39 1.82 9.90 -3.71
C SER A 39 1.00 9.59 -4.97
N VAL A 40 0.18 8.55 -4.90
CA VAL A 40 -0.70 8.21 -6.01
C VAL A 40 -1.69 9.35 -6.27
N MET A 41 -2.24 9.92 -5.20
CA MET A 41 -3.17 11.04 -5.36
C MET A 41 -2.48 12.22 -6.03
N LYS A 42 -1.25 12.50 -5.67
CA LYS A 42 -0.49 13.58 -6.29
C LYS A 42 -0.20 13.30 -7.76
N ALA A 43 0.09 12.05 -8.10
CA ALA A 43 0.29 11.69 -9.50
C ALA A 43 -0.97 11.93 -10.32
N VAL A 44 -2.10 11.55 -9.77
CA VAL A 44 -3.38 11.77 -10.45
C VAL A 44 -3.64 13.26 -10.63
N GLU A 45 -3.36 14.05 -9.61
CA GLU A 45 -3.54 15.50 -9.70
C GLU A 45 -2.60 16.14 -10.72
N ALA A 46 -1.46 15.51 -10.95
CA ALA A 46 -0.52 15.96 -11.96
C ALA A 46 -0.85 15.44 -13.37
N GLY A 47 -1.92 14.69 -13.51
CA GLY A 47 -2.36 14.23 -14.82
C GLY A 47 -1.91 12.83 -15.18
N VAL A 48 -1.46 12.05 -14.23
CA VAL A 48 -0.95 10.70 -14.49
C VAL A 48 -1.89 9.69 -13.86
N SER A 49 -2.17 8.62 -14.59
CA SER A 49 -2.93 7.49 -14.02
C SER A 49 -1.97 6.40 -13.62
N VAL A 50 -2.16 5.87 -12.43
CA VAL A 50 -1.26 4.88 -11.86
C VAL A 50 -2.07 3.69 -11.37
N GLU A 51 -1.66 2.49 -11.77
CA GLU A 51 -2.18 1.27 -11.18
C GLU A 51 -1.12 0.67 -10.30
N LEU A 52 -1.52 0.11 -9.18
CA LEU A 52 -0.61 -0.65 -8.33
C LEU A 52 -0.93 -2.12 -8.51
N VAL A 53 0.03 -2.87 -9.01
CA VAL A 53 -0.20 -4.29 -9.28
C VAL A 53 0.77 -5.14 -8.48
N ARG A 54 0.33 -6.34 -8.15
CA ARG A 54 1.19 -7.25 -7.44
C ARG A 54 2.22 -7.82 -8.42
N SER A 55 3.49 -7.63 -8.11
CA SER A 55 4.55 -8.14 -8.97
C SER A 55 5.03 -9.50 -8.51
N ALA A 56 4.93 -9.79 -7.21
CA ALA A 56 5.44 -11.03 -6.65
C ALA A 56 4.87 -11.21 -5.25
N ARG A 57 5.13 -12.36 -4.67
CA ARG A 57 4.87 -12.60 -3.26
C ARG A 57 6.17 -12.94 -2.58
N HIS A 58 6.38 -12.34 -1.44
CA HIS A 58 7.53 -12.65 -0.61
C HIS A 58 7.10 -13.71 0.40
N HIS A 59 7.84 -14.81 0.44
CA HIS A 59 7.53 -15.91 1.36
C HIS A 59 8.55 -15.91 2.49
N GLY A 60 8.06 -15.98 3.71
CA GLY A 60 8.91 -15.85 4.89
C GLY A 60 9.52 -17.14 5.39
N GLY A 61 9.13 -18.26 4.82
CA GLY A 61 9.73 -19.52 5.22
C GLY A 61 8.97 -20.30 6.28
N HIS A 62 7.96 -19.72 6.87
CA HIS A 62 7.15 -20.40 7.89
C HIS A 62 5.66 -20.34 7.50
N GLY A 63 5.38 -20.32 6.21
CA GLY A 63 4.00 -20.24 5.75
C GLY A 63 3.47 -18.83 5.65
N ASN A 64 4.18 -17.86 6.15
CA ASN A 64 3.76 -16.45 6.04
C ASN A 64 4.19 -15.88 4.71
N TRP A 65 3.39 -14.99 4.16
CA TRP A 65 3.69 -14.40 2.86
C TRP A 65 3.08 -13.01 2.79
N GLY A 66 3.55 -12.24 1.84
CA GLY A 66 3.00 -10.91 1.59
C GLY A 66 3.15 -10.52 0.14
N ASP A 67 2.30 -9.61 -0.31
CA ASP A 67 2.33 -9.15 -1.69
C ASP A 67 3.31 -8.00 -1.83
N LEU A 68 4.08 -8.04 -2.91
CA LEU A 68 4.96 -6.93 -3.29
C LEU A 68 4.36 -6.28 -4.53
N LEU A 69 4.31 -4.96 -4.53
CA LEU A 69 3.60 -4.21 -5.56
C LEU A 69 4.57 -3.40 -6.41
N ILE A 70 4.16 -3.14 -7.63
CA ILE A 70 4.86 -2.17 -8.48
C ILE A 70 3.85 -1.20 -9.06
N PRO A 71 4.27 0.02 -9.36
CA PRO A 71 3.38 0.96 -10.02
C PRO A 71 3.44 0.75 -11.53
N VAL A 72 2.30 0.84 -12.17
CA VAL A 72 2.22 0.83 -13.62
C VAL A 72 1.59 2.16 -14.04
N VAL A 73 2.35 2.93 -14.78
CA VAL A 73 1.85 4.21 -15.26
C VAL A 73 1.02 3.95 -16.50
N VAL A 74 -0.23 4.38 -16.44
CA VAL A 74 -1.12 4.20 -17.57
C VAL A 74 -1.07 5.48 -18.40
N THR A 75 -0.36 5.44 -19.51
CA THR A 75 -0.27 6.61 -20.33
C THR A 75 -1.48 6.67 -21.21
N GLN A 76 -2.08 7.82 -21.30
CA GLN A 76 -3.10 7.99 -22.25
C GLN A 76 -2.46 8.03 -23.59
N SER A 77 -3.11 7.42 -24.47
CA SER A 77 -2.66 7.40 -25.79
C SER A 77 -2.77 8.72 -26.33
N ALA A 78 -2.03 9.47 -26.01
CA ALA A 78 -2.12 10.79 -26.33
C ALA A 78 -2.43 11.08 -27.68
N ALA A 79 -2.20 10.23 -28.34
CA ALA A 79 -2.55 10.40 -29.63
C ALA A 79 -3.78 10.86 -29.79
N SER A 80 -4.28 10.44 -28.94
CA SER A 80 -5.51 10.83 -29.18
C SER A 80 -5.57 12.16 -29.33
#